data_b5adeb99b4b534005b9eb3983764fcc3
#
_entry.id   b5adeb99b4b534005b9eb3983764fcc3
#
_cell.length_a   1.000
_cell.length_b   1.000
_cell.length_c   1.000
_cell.angle_alpha   90.00
_cell.angle_beta   90.00
_cell.angle_gamma   90.00
#
_symmetry.space_group_name_H-M   'P 1'
#
loop_
_entity.id
_entity.type
_entity.pdbx_description
1 polymer ?
#
loop_
_entity_poly.entity_id
_entity_poly.type
_entity_poly.pdbx_seq_one_letter_code
_entity_poly.pdbx_strand_id
1 'polypeptide(L)'
;MSNGYFKVEMPKNEPVKAYLPGSPERASLKKELERQSAQVVQVPMIIGGKEVWTERKTKAVMPHDHAHVIAEAASGGEKELKDAIAAALAARKAWTDRKSVV
;
A
#
# COMPACT_ATOMS: atom_id res chain seq x y z
N MET A 1 -38.47 2.91 -17.50
CA MET A 1 -37.96 1.72 -16.77
C MET A 1 -37.19 0.86 -17.74
N SER A 2 -35.93 0.59 -17.45
CA SER A 2 -35.11 -0.30 -18.28
C SER A 2 -35.32 -1.73 -17.81
N ASN A 3 -35.90 -2.59 -18.64
CA ASN A 3 -36.04 -4.03 -18.38
C ASN A 3 -34.74 -4.76 -18.76
N GLY A 4 -33.63 -4.37 -18.13
CA GLY A 4 -32.37 -5.06 -18.32
C GLY A 4 -32.29 -6.38 -17.59
N TYR A 5 -31.98 -7.45 -18.32
CA TYR A 5 -31.59 -8.72 -17.70
C TYR A 5 -30.12 -8.67 -17.31
N PHE A 6 -29.85 -8.63 -16.03
CA PHE A 6 -28.48 -8.67 -15.53
C PHE A 6 -28.05 -10.13 -15.34
N LYS A 7 -27.02 -10.55 -16.06
CA LYS A 7 -26.38 -11.85 -15.84
C LYS A 7 -25.25 -11.64 -14.83
N VAL A 8 -25.50 -12.03 -13.60
CA VAL A 8 -24.48 -12.06 -12.54
C VAL A 8 -23.67 -13.33 -12.68
N GLU A 9 -22.35 -13.19 -12.86
CA GLU A 9 -21.46 -14.34 -12.87
C GLU A 9 -21.38 -14.95 -11.48
N MET A 10 -21.42 -16.30 -11.43
CA MET A 10 -21.30 -17.03 -10.17
C MET A 10 -19.87 -16.81 -9.61
N PRO A 11 -19.74 -16.27 -8.38
CA PRO A 11 -18.44 -16.07 -7.77
C PRO A 11 -17.74 -17.42 -7.54
N LYS A 12 -16.46 -17.45 -7.85
CA LYS A 12 -15.60 -18.61 -7.60
C LYS A 12 -14.60 -18.27 -6.52
N ASN A 13 -14.49 -19.15 -5.54
CA ASN A 13 -13.45 -19.01 -4.50
C ASN A 13 -12.07 -19.27 -5.09
N GLU A 14 -11.06 -18.62 -4.51
CA GLU A 14 -9.67 -18.91 -4.85
C GLU A 14 -9.31 -20.37 -4.51
N PRO A 15 -8.46 -21.02 -5.32
CA PRO A 15 -8.03 -22.39 -5.05
C PRO A 15 -7.24 -22.46 -3.74
N VAL A 16 -7.58 -23.38 -2.87
CA VAL A 16 -6.83 -23.68 -1.65
C VAL A 16 -5.53 -24.37 -2.02
N LYS A 17 -4.38 -23.75 -1.66
CA LYS A 17 -3.04 -24.27 -1.91
C LYS A 17 -2.45 -24.83 -0.63
N ALA A 18 -1.87 -26.01 -0.68
CA ALA A 18 -1.36 -26.70 0.50
C ALA A 18 0.09 -26.35 0.85
N TYR A 19 0.86 -25.77 -0.07
CA TYR A 19 2.29 -25.40 0.11
C TYR A 19 3.18 -26.56 0.60
N LEU A 20 2.87 -27.78 0.17
CA LEU A 20 3.59 -28.98 0.54
C LEU A 20 5.05 -28.96 0.06
N PRO A 21 5.96 -29.70 0.71
CA PRO A 21 7.32 -29.88 0.22
C PRO A 21 7.35 -30.31 -1.25
N GLY A 22 8.14 -29.60 -2.08
CA GLY A 22 8.23 -29.89 -3.52
C GLY A 22 7.12 -29.28 -4.38
N SER A 23 6.11 -28.63 -3.81
CA SER A 23 5.04 -28.00 -4.60
C SER A 23 5.51 -26.71 -5.28
N PRO A 24 5.00 -26.39 -6.48
CA PRO A 24 5.37 -25.17 -7.21
C PRO A 24 4.97 -23.89 -6.46
N GLU A 25 3.84 -23.88 -5.76
CA GLU A 25 3.42 -22.75 -4.94
C GLU A 25 4.37 -22.46 -3.79
N ARG A 26 4.93 -23.51 -3.15
CA ARG A 26 5.95 -23.35 -2.10
C ARG A 26 7.26 -22.81 -2.67
N ALA A 27 7.69 -23.28 -3.84
CA ALA A 27 8.87 -22.76 -4.52
C ALA A 27 8.72 -21.29 -4.88
N SER A 28 7.56 -20.93 -5.42
CA SER A 28 7.20 -19.53 -5.74
C SER A 28 7.20 -18.63 -4.50
N LEU A 29 6.61 -19.10 -3.39
CA LEU A 29 6.59 -18.37 -2.12
C LEU A 29 8.02 -18.11 -1.59
N LYS A 30 8.87 -19.13 -1.58
CA LYS A 30 10.26 -18.96 -1.12
C LYS A 30 11.03 -17.95 -1.96
N LYS A 31 10.90 -18.04 -3.28
CA LYS A 31 11.53 -17.08 -4.20
C LYS A 31 11.08 -15.64 -3.94
N GLU A 32 9.80 -15.46 -3.68
CA GLU A 32 9.25 -14.12 -3.38
C GLU A 32 9.71 -13.60 -2.01
N LEU A 33 9.81 -14.45 -1.00
CA LEU A 33 10.36 -14.09 0.31
C LEU A 33 11.83 -13.67 0.20
N GLU A 34 12.64 -14.40 -0.57
CA GLU A 34 14.03 -14.03 -0.83
C GLU A 34 14.12 -12.67 -1.54
N ARG A 35 13.28 -12.45 -2.55
CA ARG A 35 13.23 -11.18 -3.29
C ARG A 35 12.87 -10.01 -2.38
N GLN A 36 11.83 -10.16 -1.56
CA GLN A 36 11.38 -9.08 -0.67
C GLN A 36 12.38 -8.82 0.46
N SER A 37 12.99 -9.86 1.02
CA SER A 37 13.99 -9.69 2.09
C SER A 37 15.27 -9.01 1.61
N ALA A 38 15.63 -9.17 0.34
CA ALA A 38 16.78 -8.51 -0.25
C ALA A 38 16.55 -7.02 -0.60
N GLN A 39 15.32 -6.54 -0.47
CA GLN A 39 14.92 -5.17 -0.82
C GLN A 39 14.70 -4.32 0.43
N VAL A 40 15.29 -3.12 0.46
CA VAL A 40 14.90 -2.07 1.41
C VAL A 40 13.94 -1.12 0.71
N VAL A 41 12.66 -1.18 1.08
CA VAL A 41 11.61 -0.37 0.48
C VAL A 41 11.75 1.08 0.94
N GLN A 42 11.79 2.03 0.02
CA GLN A 42 11.77 3.45 0.34
C GLN A 42 10.34 3.96 0.35
N VAL A 43 9.91 4.51 1.48
CA VAL A 43 8.52 4.94 1.70
C VAL A 43 8.48 6.47 1.84
N PRO A 44 8.03 7.20 0.81
CA PRO A 44 7.84 8.65 0.89
C PRO A 44 6.58 8.99 1.69
N MET A 45 6.49 10.23 2.13
CA MET A 45 5.20 10.84 2.46
C MET A 45 4.49 11.24 1.17
N ILE A 46 3.16 11.15 1.14
CA ILE A 46 2.36 11.64 0.02
C ILE A 46 1.58 12.86 0.47
N ILE A 47 1.97 14.03 -0.02
CA ILE A 47 1.33 15.31 0.31
C ILE A 47 0.85 15.98 -0.97
N GLY A 48 -0.45 16.27 -1.07
CA GLY A 48 -1.04 16.86 -2.27
C GLY A 48 -0.83 16.03 -3.54
N GLY A 49 -0.77 14.70 -3.42
CA GLY A 49 -0.55 13.78 -4.53
C GLY A 49 0.91 13.68 -5.00
N LYS A 50 1.85 14.28 -4.26
CA LYS A 50 3.29 14.26 -4.60
C LYS A 50 4.08 13.53 -3.52
N GLU A 51 5.13 12.82 -3.94
CA GLU A 51 6.09 12.22 -3.02
C GLU A 51 6.94 13.31 -2.36
N VAL A 52 7.02 13.26 -1.04
CA VAL A 52 7.83 14.18 -0.23
C VAL A 52 8.83 13.37 0.58
N TRP A 53 10.07 13.71 0.44
CA TRP A 53 11.21 13.09 1.10
C TRP A 53 11.82 14.03 2.13
N THR A 54 12.31 13.47 3.24
CA THR A 54 13.04 14.17 4.27
C THR A 54 14.33 13.43 4.59
N GLU A 55 15.29 14.12 5.17
CA GLU A 55 16.53 13.50 5.63
C GLU A 55 16.27 12.57 6.84
N ARG A 56 15.29 12.93 7.68
CA ARG A 56 14.89 12.11 8.80
C ARG A 56 14.05 10.93 8.34
N LYS A 57 14.57 9.73 8.57
CA LYS A 57 13.92 8.47 8.21
C LYS A 57 13.71 7.58 9.43
N THR A 58 12.64 6.83 9.43
CA THR A 58 12.38 5.75 10.38
C THR A 58 12.59 4.42 9.68
N LYS A 59 13.32 3.52 10.30
CA LYS A 59 13.58 2.18 9.78
C LYS A 59 12.51 1.21 10.27
N ALA A 60 11.97 0.41 9.35
CA ALA A 60 11.20 -0.77 9.68
C ALA A 60 12.11 -1.99 9.59
N VAL A 61 12.10 -2.80 10.63
CA VAL A 61 12.94 -4.00 10.74
C VAL A 61 12.08 -5.26 10.83
N MET A 62 12.64 -6.39 10.52
CA MET A 62 11.94 -7.67 10.72
C MET A 62 11.67 -7.90 12.21
N PRO A 63 10.45 -8.33 12.60
CA PRO A 63 10.11 -8.56 14.01
C PRO A 63 10.98 -9.62 14.70
N HIS A 64 11.49 -10.57 13.95
CA HIS A 64 12.32 -11.68 14.44
C HIS A 64 13.82 -11.49 14.19
N ASP A 65 14.19 -10.44 13.44
CA ASP A 65 15.59 -10.08 13.18
C ASP A 65 15.70 -8.54 13.03
N HIS A 66 15.89 -7.85 14.15
CA HIS A 66 15.97 -6.39 14.19
C HIS A 66 17.23 -5.81 13.51
N ALA A 67 18.21 -6.63 13.18
CA ALA A 67 19.34 -6.19 12.38
C ALA A 67 18.98 -6.07 10.88
N HIS A 68 17.93 -6.74 10.44
CA HIS A 68 17.47 -6.75 9.06
C HIS A 68 16.44 -5.65 8.80
N VAL A 69 16.86 -4.60 8.10
CA VAL A 69 16.00 -3.48 7.70
C VAL A 69 15.26 -3.85 6.42
N ILE A 70 13.93 -3.73 6.43
CA ILE A 70 13.05 -4.03 5.29
C ILE A 70 12.46 -2.78 4.63
N ALA A 71 12.40 -1.66 5.34
CA ALA A 71 11.96 -0.40 4.76
C ALA A 71 12.55 0.81 5.49
N GLU A 72 12.63 1.93 4.79
CA GLU A 72 12.93 3.25 5.32
C GLU A 72 11.79 4.21 4.95
N ALA A 73 11.12 4.75 5.97
CA ALA A 73 10.03 5.70 5.79
C ALA A 73 10.48 7.12 6.09
N ALA A 74 10.14 8.05 5.23
CA ALA A 74 10.37 9.47 5.47
C ALA A 74 9.53 9.95 6.66
N SER A 75 10.17 10.66 7.61
CA SER A 75 9.52 11.21 8.80
C SER A 75 9.32 12.72 8.65
N GLY A 76 8.06 13.16 8.68
CA GLY A 76 7.71 14.57 8.58
C GLY A 76 8.03 15.38 9.82
N GLY A 77 8.29 16.66 9.61
CA GLY A 77 8.38 17.68 10.65
C GLY A 77 7.21 18.67 10.58
N GLU A 78 7.41 19.83 11.21
CA GLU A 78 6.40 20.89 11.24
C GLU A 78 6.05 21.43 9.84
N LYS A 79 7.05 21.55 8.96
CA LYS A 79 6.86 22.02 7.59
C LYS A 79 5.95 21.06 6.81
N GLU A 80 6.26 19.78 6.82
CA GLU A 80 5.51 18.76 6.10
C GLU A 80 4.08 18.63 6.65
N LEU A 81 3.90 18.79 7.97
CA LEU A 81 2.58 18.81 8.60
C LEU A 81 1.74 20.02 8.10
N LYS A 82 2.34 21.22 8.04
CA LYS A 82 1.65 22.42 7.53
C LYS A 82 1.30 22.27 6.05
N ASP A 83 2.20 21.72 5.25
CA ASP A 83 1.97 21.44 3.83
C ASP A 83 0.83 20.43 3.63
N ALA A 84 0.77 19.39 4.46
CA ALA A 84 -0.31 18.41 4.42
C ALA A 84 -1.67 19.01 4.79
N ILE A 85 -1.72 19.88 5.82
CA ILE A 85 -2.94 20.61 6.21
C ILE A 85 -3.39 21.52 5.07
N ALA A 86 -2.49 22.28 4.47
CA ALA A 86 -2.80 23.17 3.36
C ALA A 86 -3.35 22.39 2.15
N ALA A 87 -2.72 21.26 1.80
CA ALA A 87 -3.20 20.40 0.72
C ALA A 87 -4.59 19.82 1.00
N ALA A 88 -4.84 19.38 2.23
CA ALA A 88 -6.16 18.86 2.63
C ALA A 88 -7.26 19.93 2.56
N LEU A 89 -6.97 21.17 3.02
CA LEU A 89 -7.90 22.29 2.94
C LEU A 89 -8.19 22.69 1.49
N ALA A 90 -7.17 22.70 0.63
CA ALA A 90 -7.35 22.97 -0.80
C ALA A 90 -8.24 21.94 -1.50
N ALA A 91 -8.12 20.66 -1.14
CA ALA A 91 -8.93 19.58 -1.70
C ALA A 91 -10.37 19.56 -1.17
N ARG A 92 -10.64 20.18 -0.03
CA ARG A 92 -11.91 20.08 0.71
C ARG A 92 -13.12 20.43 -0.16
N LYS A 93 -13.07 21.53 -0.91
CA LYS A 93 -14.21 21.97 -1.74
C LYS A 93 -14.57 20.93 -2.79
N ALA A 94 -13.60 20.50 -3.58
CA ALA A 94 -13.82 19.51 -4.63
C ALA A 94 -14.29 18.15 -4.06
N TRP A 95 -13.85 17.80 -2.86
CA TRP A 95 -14.27 16.58 -2.19
C TRP A 95 -15.71 16.65 -1.69
N THR A 96 -16.10 17.78 -1.03
CA THR A 96 -17.46 17.96 -0.51
C THR A 96 -18.50 18.16 -1.61
N ASP A 97 -18.11 18.72 -2.76
CA ASP A 97 -19.01 18.92 -3.90
C ASP A 97 -19.25 17.63 -4.71
N ARG A 98 -18.56 16.55 -4.38
CA ARG A 98 -18.85 15.22 -4.94
C ARG A 98 -20.21 14.75 -4.40
N LYS A 99 -21.24 14.90 -5.23
CA LYS A 99 -22.50 14.22 -4.98
C LYS A 99 -22.24 12.73 -5.04
N SER A 100 -22.62 12.01 -3.97
CA SER A 100 -22.69 10.57 -4.04
C SER A 100 -23.62 10.21 -5.20
N VAL A 101 -23.07 9.64 -6.24
CA VAL A 101 -23.85 9.00 -7.28
C VAL A 101 -24.32 7.69 -6.66
N VAL A 102 -25.57 7.70 -6.19
CA VAL A 102 -26.30 6.49 -5.78
C VAL A 102 -26.88 5.84 -7.02
#